data_5a247acf393c858b576673054daa080e
#
_entry.id   5a247acf393c858b576673054daa080e
#
_cell.length_a   1.000
_cell.length_b   1.000
_cell.length_c   1.000
_cell.angle_alpha   90.00
_cell.angle_beta   90.00
_cell.angle_gamma   90.00
#
_symmetry.space_group_name_H-M   'P 1'
#
loop_
_entity.id
_entity.type
_entity.pdbx_description
1 polymer ?
#
loop_
_entity_poly.entity_id
_entity_poly.type
_entity_poly.pdbx_seq_one_letter_code
_entity_poly.pdbx_strand_id
1 'polypeptide(L)'
;RRKSYKVVSKSKTDGLLNLVYEWSGQATSNGNFLEWRSVPSLHQNVGQRAGNVRKTVLLYKSSGELGSSDIQPPPDLSEVFPIPRGLVKETIDPLTAIVEINRRLERGMGCNGTFQVFDGRRRYDLTLADRGEFTLKQTPFSSFQGKALVCAINVNMLGGHRREKSKYAETSGEKLVYVGRPLKDGPILPVGLTVETAFGTLTGHLVSIKKSD
;
A
#
# COMPACT_ATOMS: atom_id res chain seq x y z
N ARG A 1 -8.81 -22.70 -9.92
CA ARG A 1 -8.66 -21.50 -9.05
C ARG A 1 -7.21 -21.40 -8.64
N ARG A 2 -6.56 -20.24 -8.80
CA ARG A 2 -5.20 -20.01 -8.29
C ARG A 2 -5.21 -20.17 -6.77
N LYS A 3 -4.31 -21.00 -6.24
CA LYS A 3 -4.20 -21.24 -4.80
C LYS A 3 -3.25 -20.24 -4.12
N SER A 4 -2.45 -19.51 -4.89
CA SER A 4 -1.42 -18.59 -4.40
C SER A 4 -1.38 -17.29 -5.20
N TYR A 5 -0.74 -16.27 -4.62
CA TYR A 5 -0.43 -15.00 -5.28
C TYR A 5 1.04 -14.62 -5.10
N LYS A 6 1.53 -13.84 -6.03
CA LYS A 6 2.78 -13.07 -5.95
C LYS A 6 2.51 -11.70 -6.52
N VAL A 7 2.82 -10.67 -5.75
CA VAL A 7 2.70 -9.27 -6.18
C VAL A 7 4.07 -8.61 -6.05
N VAL A 8 4.47 -7.91 -7.09
CA VAL A 8 5.69 -7.07 -7.10
C VAL A 8 5.25 -5.66 -7.44
N SER A 9 5.67 -4.70 -6.63
CA SER A 9 5.44 -3.27 -6.85
C SER A 9 6.77 -2.56 -6.91
N LYS A 10 6.92 -1.66 -7.88
CA LYS A 10 8.01 -0.69 -7.96
C LYS A 10 7.40 0.70 -7.98
N SER A 11 7.96 1.60 -7.21
CA SER A 11 7.48 2.98 -7.12
C SER A 11 8.65 3.95 -6.97
N LYS A 12 8.47 5.15 -7.49
CA LYS A 12 9.44 6.22 -7.38
C LYS A 12 8.72 7.56 -7.38
N THR A 13 9.36 8.57 -6.80
CA THR A 13 8.98 9.98 -7.03
C THR A 13 9.46 10.40 -8.41
N ASP A 14 8.73 11.32 -9.04
CA ASP A 14 9.06 11.86 -10.36
C ASP A 14 8.71 13.35 -10.45
N GLY A 15 9.18 14.03 -11.50
CA GLY A 15 8.94 15.45 -11.74
C GLY A 15 9.50 16.35 -10.63
N LEU A 16 8.84 17.47 -10.37
CA LEU A 16 9.26 18.46 -9.37
C LEU A 16 9.35 17.89 -7.95
N LEU A 17 8.52 16.90 -7.64
CA LEU A 17 8.55 16.25 -6.33
C LEU A 17 9.89 15.55 -6.07
N ASN A 18 10.54 15.01 -7.11
CA ASN A 18 11.84 14.34 -6.98
C ASN A 18 12.96 15.28 -6.55
N LEU A 19 12.83 16.59 -6.81
CA LEU A 19 13.82 17.60 -6.40
C LEU A 19 13.82 17.83 -4.87
N VAL A 20 12.68 17.66 -4.23
CA VAL A 20 12.50 17.90 -2.78
C VAL A 20 12.35 16.61 -1.97
N TYR A 21 11.92 15.53 -2.62
CA TYR A 21 11.67 14.25 -1.98
C TYR A 21 12.04 13.11 -2.92
N GLU A 22 13.34 12.88 -3.10
CA GLU A 22 13.81 11.73 -3.87
C GLU A 22 13.52 10.44 -3.12
N TRP A 23 12.71 9.57 -3.73
CA TRP A 23 12.40 8.26 -3.17
C TRP A 23 12.15 7.22 -4.27
N SER A 24 12.65 6.03 -4.02
CA SER A 24 12.33 4.86 -4.83
C SER A 24 12.16 3.63 -3.94
N GLY A 25 11.37 2.66 -4.39
CA GLY A 25 11.15 1.44 -3.64
C GLY A 25 10.66 0.28 -4.50
N GLN A 26 10.98 -0.90 -4.04
CA GLN A 26 10.45 -2.14 -4.57
C GLN A 26 9.95 -3.02 -3.42
N ALA A 27 8.74 -3.54 -3.57
CA ALA A 27 8.16 -4.48 -2.63
C ALA A 27 7.67 -5.73 -3.34
N THR A 28 7.75 -6.86 -2.65
CA THR A 28 7.23 -8.15 -3.11
C THR A 28 6.47 -8.80 -1.97
N SER A 29 5.29 -9.34 -2.26
CA SER A 29 4.55 -10.20 -1.33
C SER A 29 4.11 -11.47 -2.01
N ASN A 30 4.26 -12.57 -1.29
CA ASN A 30 3.77 -13.88 -1.68
C ASN A 30 2.81 -14.39 -0.62
N GLY A 31 1.83 -15.19 -1.03
CA GLY A 31 0.91 -15.81 -0.10
C GLY A 31 -0.07 -16.75 -0.77
N ASN A 32 -0.99 -17.28 0.02
CA ASN A 32 -1.97 -18.24 -0.41
C ASN A 32 -3.38 -17.66 -0.27
N PHE A 33 -4.28 -18.12 -1.12
CA PHE A 33 -5.71 -17.83 -1.02
C PHE A 33 -6.39 -18.90 -0.18
N LEU A 34 -6.94 -18.50 0.95
CA LEU A 34 -7.98 -19.29 1.63
C LEU A 34 -9.36 -18.84 1.13
N GLU A 35 -10.42 -19.56 1.52
CA GLU A 35 -11.77 -19.29 1.04
C GLU A 35 -12.19 -17.83 1.25
N TRP A 36 -11.94 -17.29 2.43
CA TRP A 36 -12.43 -15.97 2.84
C TRP A 36 -11.36 -14.90 2.99
N ARG A 37 -10.07 -15.26 2.97
CA ARG A 37 -8.96 -14.32 3.16
C ARG A 37 -7.70 -14.72 2.38
N SER A 38 -6.83 -13.76 2.12
CA SER A 38 -5.46 -13.99 1.68
C SER A 38 -4.55 -14.12 2.90
N VAL A 39 -3.68 -15.11 2.86
CA VAL A 39 -2.71 -15.39 3.91
C VAL A 39 -1.32 -15.11 3.36
N PRO A 40 -0.64 -14.05 3.82
CA PRO A 40 0.74 -13.80 3.41
C PRO A 40 1.66 -14.92 3.90
N SER A 41 2.73 -15.17 3.18
CA SER A 41 3.84 -16.04 3.59
C SER A 41 5.14 -15.27 3.72
N LEU A 42 5.38 -14.32 2.82
CA LEU A 42 6.58 -13.50 2.77
C LEU A 42 6.24 -12.12 2.25
N HIS A 43 6.72 -11.09 2.93
CA HIS A 43 6.80 -9.73 2.40
C HIS A 43 8.23 -9.22 2.46
N GLN A 44 8.71 -8.63 1.38
CA GLN A 44 10.01 -7.98 1.30
C GLN A 44 9.83 -6.58 0.73
N ASN A 45 10.49 -5.60 1.32
CA ASN A 45 10.51 -4.23 0.84
C ASN A 45 11.93 -3.66 0.92
N VAL A 46 12.36 -3.02 -0.16
CA VAL A 46 13.58 -2.22 -0.20
C VAL A 46 13.19 -0.83 -0.67
N GLY A 47 13.42 0.16 0.17
CA GLY A 47 13.21 1.56 -0.16
C GLY A 47 14.49 2.35 -0.02
N GLN A 48 14.69 3.34 -0.89
CA GLN A 48 15.83 4.26 -0.86
C GLN A 48 15.32 5.69 -0.84
N ARG A 49 15.89 6.50 0.03
CA ARG A 49 15.63 7.93 0.12
C ARG A 49 16.94 8.67 0.38
N ALA A 50 17.31 9.59 -0.53
CA ALA A 50 18.51 10.41 -0.40
C ALA A 50 19.76 9.58 0.02
N GLY A 51 20.01 8.47 -0.70
CA GLY A 51 21.12 7.54 -0.44
C GLY A 51 20.90 6.55 0.71
N ASN A 52 19.92 6.78 1.60
CA ASN A 52 19.65 5.88 2.73
C ASN A 52 18.75 4.72 2.30
N VAL A 53 19.24 3.50 2.40
CA VAL A 53 18.53 2.27 2.08
C VAL A 53 17.84 1.71 3.33
N ARG A 54 16.58 1.33 3.18
CA ARG A 54 15.78 0.64 4.20
C ARG A 54 15.28 -0.69 3.65
N LYS A 55 15.48 -1.74 4.42
CA LYS A 55 15.00 -3.08 4.09
C LYS A 55 14.03 -3.58 5.15
N THR A 56 13.05 -4.34 4.71
CA THR A 56 12.10 -5.03 5.59
C THR A 56 11.86 -6.42 5.01
N VAL A 57 11.90 -7.42 5.87
CA VAL A 57 11.47 -8.79 5.55
C VAL A 57 10.50 -9.22 6.65
N LEU A 58 9.30 -9.63 6.27
CA LEU A 58 8.28 -10.19 7.15
C LEU A 58 8.02 -11.62 6.73
N LEU A 59 8.17 -12.55 7.66
CA LEU A 59 7.83 -13.96 7.46
C LEU A 59 6.58 -14.31 8.27
N TYR A 60 5.64 -14.96 7.61
CA TYR A 60 4.37 -15.34 8.20
C TYR A 60 4.28 -16.86 8.35
N LYS A 61 3.61 -17.29 9.42
CA LYS A 61 3.26 -18.70 9.62
C LYS A 61 2.16 -19.12 8.63
N SER A 62 1.95 -20.41 8.48
CA SER A 62 0.84 -20.94 7.65
C SER A 62 -0.54 -20.47 8.11
N SER A 63 -0.68 -20.12 9.39
CA SER A 63 -1.89 -19.49 9.94
C SER A 63 -2.13 -18.05 9.45
N GLY A 64 -1.12 -17.39 8.87
CA GLY A 64 -1.11 -15.96 8.52
C GLY A 64 -0.68 -15.05 9.66
N GLU A 65 -0.33 -15.60 10.83
CA GLU A 65 0.25 -14.84 11.92
C GLU A 65 1.69 -14.43 11.57
N LEU A 66 2.10 -13.21 11.91
CA LEU A 66 3.49 -12.79 11.77
C LEU A 66 4.41 -13.66 12.62
N GLY A 67 5.34 -14.35 11.97
CA GLY A 67 6.31 -15.25 12.62
C GLY A 67 7.59 -14.53 13.01
N SER A 68 8.17 -13.76 12.08
CA SER A 68 9.39 -12.97 12.33
C SER A 68 9.47 -11.76 11.43
N SER A 69 10.28 -10.80 11.84
CA SER A 69 10.59 -9.59 11.05
C SER A 69 12.07 -9.26 11.12
N ASP A 70 12.67 -8.91 9.98
CA ASP A 70 14.01 -8.30 9.87
C ASP A 70 13.87 -6.91 9.27
N ILE A 71 14.34 -5.89 10.00
CA ILE A 71 14.15 -4.48 9.68
C ILE A 71 15.48 -3.76 9.76
N GLN A 72 15.98 -3.30 8.63
CA GLN A 72 17.29 -2.66 8.49
C GLN A 72 17.20 -1.24 7.91
N PRO A 73 17.85 -0.23 8.53
CA PRO A 73 18.31 -0.24 9.91
C PRO A 73 17.12 -0.38 10.87
N PRO A 74 17.32 -0.81 12.13
CA PRO A 74 16.23 -0.88 13.10
C PRO A 74 15.62 0.52 13.32
N PRO A 75 14.33 0.62 13.69
CA PRO A 75 13.72 1.90 14.04
C PRO A 75 14.40 2.52 15.26
N ASP A 76 14.66 3.82 15.20
CA ASP A 76 15.10 4.59 16.37
C ASP A 76 13.88 4.85 17.28
N LEU A 77 13.85 4.20 18.44
CA LEU A 77 12.74 4.31 19.38
C LEU A 77 12.65 5.69 20.06
N SER A 78 13.69 6.50 19.98
CA SER A 78 13.64 7.90 20.44
C SER A 78 12.83 8.77 19.48
N GLU A 79 12.84 8.46 18.17
CA GLU A 79 12.16 9.22 17.14
C GLU A 79 10.72 8.77 16.86
N VAL A 80 10.36 7.54 17.23
CA VAL A 80 9.06 6.96 16.87
C VAL A 80 8.26 6.54 18.11
N PHE A 81 6.93 6.50 17.96
CA PHE A 81 6.08 5.86 18.96
C PHE A 81 6.26 4.33 18.90
N PRO A 82 6.46 3.66 20.04
CA PRO A 82 6.59 2.21 20.05
C PRO A 82 5.31 1.54 19.56
N ILE A 83 5.45 0.38 18.92
CA ILE A 83 4.30 -0.46 18.56
C ILE A 83 3.97 -1.32 19.78
N PRO A 84 2.74 -1.27 20.32
CA PRO A 84 2.35 -2.10 21.45
C PRO A 84 2.51 -3.58 21.14
N ARG A 85 2.98 -4.34 22.16
CA ARG A 85 3.19 -5.79 22.01
C ARG A 85 1.88 -6.49 21.65
N GLY A 86 1.96 -7.42 20.72
CA GLY A 86 0.80 -8.20 20.26
C GLY A 86 0.02 -7.58 19.09
N LEU A 87 0.08 -6.26 18.86
CA LEU A 87 -0.68 -5.63 17.76
C LEU A 87 -0.24 -6.01 16.34
N VAL A 88 0.93 -6.64 16.20
CA VAL A 88 1.44 -7.05 14.88
C VAL A 88 1.10 -8.49 14.50
N LYS A 89 0.58 -9.30 15.44
CA LYS A 89 0.38 -10.73 15.23
C LYS A 89 -0.54 -11.05 14.06
N GLU A 90 -1.71 -10.44 14.03
CA GLU A 90 -2.79 -10.72 13.08
C GLU A 90 -2.86 -9.70 11.94
N THR A 91 -1.69 -9.12 11.60
CA THR A 91 -1.60 -8.13 10.53
C THR A 91 -1.24 -8.77 9.20
N ILE A 92 -1.60 -8.07 8.14
CA ILE A 92 -1.11 -8.34 6.78
C ILE A 92 -0.13 -7.25 6.35
N ASP A 93 0.69 -7.51 5.36
CA ASP A 93 1.54 -6.51 4.74
C ASP A 93 0.76 -5.63 3.74
N PRO A 94 1.31 -4.47 3.32
CA PRO A 94 0.62 -3.53 2.44
C PRO A 94 0.20 -4.11 1.08
N LEU A 95 1.02 -5.00 0.47
CA LEU A 95 0.67 -5.59 -0.82
C LEU A 95 -0.39 -6.67 -0.67
N THR A 96 -0.39 -7.42 0.44
CA THR A 96 -1.47 -8.35 0.76
C THR A 96 -2.78 -7.61 1.00
N ALA A 97 -2.75 -6.39 1.59
CA ALA A 97 -3.95 -5.56 1.69
C ALA A 97 -4.52 -5.20 0.30
N ILE A 98 -3.65 -4.87 -0.68
CA ILE A 98 -4.08 -4.65 -2.07
C ILE A 98 -4.72 -5.91 -2.67
N VAL A 99 -4.17 -7.09 -2.41
CA VAL A 99 -4.75 -8.37 -2.85
C VAL A 99 -6.14 -8.59 -2.24
N GLU A 100 -6.31 -8.30 -0.96
CA GLU A 100 -7.61 -8.43 -0.28
C GLU A 100 -8.65 -7.43 -0.83
N ILE A 101 -8.26 -6.19 -1.06
CA ILE A 101 -9.12 -5.19 -1.71
C ILE A 101 -9.56 -5.70 -3.09
N ASN A 102 -8.61 -6.19 -3.91
CA ASN A 102 -8.93 -6.77 -5.21
C ASN A 102 -9.96 -7.91 -5.09
N ARG A 103 -9.76 -8.85 -4.18
CA ARG A 103 -10.69 -9.98 -3.99
C ARG A 103 -12.10 -9.52 -3.58
N ARG A 104 -12.20 -8.48 -2.76
CA ARG A 104 -13.49 -7.89 -2.38
C ARG A 104 -14.18 -7.26 -3.59
N LEU A 105 -13.45 -6.49 -4.37
CA LEU A 105 -13.95 -5.84 -5.58
C LEU A 105 -14.40 -6.85 -6.64
N GLU A 106 -13.63 -7.92 -6.87
CA GLU A 106 -13.98 -8.99 -7.79
C GLU A 106 -15.25 -9.78 -7.36
N ARG A 107 -15.61 -9.71 -6.07
CA ARG A 107 -16.85 -10.28 -5.52
C ARG A 107 -18.00 -9.28 -5.47
N GLY A 108 -17.82 -8.06 -5.98
CA GLY A 108 -18.83 -7.01 -5.95
C GLY A 108 -19.09 -6.40 -4.56
N MET A 109 -18.16 -6.58 -3.61
CA MET A 109 -18.31 -6.09 -2.23
C MET A 109 -17.93 -4.62 -2.06
N GLY A 110 -17.53 -3.91 -3.14
CA GLY A 110 -17.01 -2.55 -3.06
C GLY A 110 -15.70 -2.46 -2.28
N CYS A 111 -15.21 -1.24 -2.06
CA CYS A 111 -13.98 -1.03 -1.32
C CYS A 111 -14.15 -0.85 0.20
N ASN A 112 -15.37 -0.73 0.71
CA ASN A 112 -15.61 -0.54 2.14
C ASN A 112 -14.96 -1.64 2.99
N GLY A 113 -14.11 -1.27 3.93
CA GLY A 113 -13.48 -2.23 4.85
C GLY A 113 -12.29 -1.67 5.59
N THR A 114 -11.88 -2.39 6.64
CA THR A 114 -10.70 -2.06 7.45
C THR A 114 -9.73 -3.24 7.42
N PHE A 115 -8.45 -2.93 7.19
CA PHE A 115 -7.36 -3.88 7.12
C PHE A 115 -6.32 -3.52 8.18
N GLN A 116 -5.93 -4.48 8.99
CA GLN A 116 -4.86 -4.33 9.97
C GLN A 116 -3.52 -4.56 9.28
N VAL A 117 -2.74 -3.50 9.13
CA VAL A 117 -1.51 -3.53 8.32
C VAL A 117 -0.28 -3.30 9.19
N PHE A 118 0.77 -4.09 8.90
CA PHE A 118 2.12 -3.86 9.39
C PHE A 118 3.10 -3.86 8.22
N ASP A 119 3.82 -2.76 8.04
CA ASP A 119 4.80 -2.59 6.95
C ASP A 119 6.24 -2.90 7.38
N GLY A 120 6.41 -3.46 8.59
CA GLY A 120 7.69 -3.70 9.24
C GLY A 120 8.13 -2.56 10.15
N ARG A 121 7.65 -1.36 9.95
CA ARG A 121 8.01 -0.17 10.75
C ARG A 121 6.81 0.48 11.42
N ARG A 122 5.65 0.42 10.79
CA ARG A 122 4.41 1.06 11.24
C ARG A 122 3.30 0.05 11.31
N ARG A 123 2.55 0.10 12.39
CA ARG A 123 1.29 -0.61 12.57
C ARG A 123 0.15 0.41 12.41
N TYR A 124 -0.74 0.14 11.49
CA TYR A 124 -1.87 1.01 11.22
C TYR A 124 -3.10 0.22 10.76
N ASP A 125 -4.26 0.79 11.00
CA ASP A 125 -5.49 0.34 10.38
C ASP A 125 -5.74 1.17 9.11
N LEU A 126 -5.88 0.48 7.99
CA LEU A 126 -6.23 1.05 6.70
C LEU A 126 -7.73 0.86 6.49
N THR A 127 -8.48 1.94 6.58
CA THR A 127 -9.93 1.93 6.32
C THR A 127 -10.20 2.56 4.96
N LEU A 128 -11.01 1.87 4.14
CA LEU A 128 -11.49 2.39 2.87
C LEU A 128 -13.00 2.61 2.94
N ALA A 129 -13.45 3.67 2.27
CA ALA A 129 -14.86 3.99 2.08
C ALA A 129 -15.13 4.29 0.61
N ASP A 130 -16.17 3.69 0.07
CA ASP A 130 -16.62 3.89 -1.32
C ASP A 130 -17.06 5.34 -1.56
N ARG A 131 -16.62 5.93 -2.68
CA ARG A 131 -16.98 7.27 -3.17
C ARG A 131 -17.58 7.23 -4.58
N GLY A 132 -18.00 6.06 -5.04
CA GLY A 132 -18.56 5.86 -6.37
C GLY A 132 -17.51 5.72 -7.46
N GLU A 133 -17.89 6.01 -8.70
CA GLU A 133 -17.05 5.83 -9.87
C GLU A 133 -16.55 7.16 -10.42
N PHE A 134 -15.36 7.14 -11.01
CA PHE A 134 -14.78 8.26 -11.73
C PHE A 134 -14.12 7.77 -13.02
N THR A 135 -14.20 8.58 -14.08
CA THR A 135 -13.51 8.27 -15.33
C THR A 135 -12.19 9.02 -15.40
N LEU A 136 -11.09 8.27 -15.25
CA LEU A 136 -9.75 8.80 -15.39
C LEU A 136 -9.46 9.08 -16.87
N LYS A 137 -8.97 10.29 -17.15
CA LYS A 137 -8.55 10.72 -18.49
C LYS A 137 -7.12 10.26 -18.76
N GLN A 138 -6.78 10.13 -20.03
CA GLN A 138 -5.40 9.86 -20.45
C GLN A 138 -4.49 11.00 -20.01
N THR A 139 -3.33 10.65 -19.48
CA THR A 139 -2.25 11.60 -19.15
C THR A 139 -0.90 11.03 -19.59
N PRO A 140 0.13 11.86 -19.82
CA PRO A 140 1.47 11.38 -20.13
C PRO A 140 2.12 10.53 -19.02
N PHE A 141 1.57 10.59 -17.80
CA PHE A 141 2.14 9.95 -16.60
C PHE A 141 1.44 8.67 -16.20
N SER A 142 0.29 8.34 -16.80
CA SER A 142 -0.52 7.17 -16.44
C SER A 142 -0.65 6.21 -17.61
N SER A 143 -0.43 4.92 -17.34
CA SER A 143 -0.75 3.84 -18.27
C SER A 143 -2.22 3.42 -18.26
N PHE A 144 -3.04 4.05 -17.41
CA PHE A 144 -4.46 3.74 -17.27
C PHE A 144 -5.34 4.93 -17.63
N GLN A 145 -6.39 4.64 -18.38
CA GLN A 145 -7.54 5.52 -18.62
C GLN A 145 -8.82 4.70 -18.56
N GLY A 146 -9.92 5.33 -18.18
CA GLY A 146 -11.24 4.69 -18.14
C GLY A 146 -11.90 4.75 -16.77
N LYS A 147 -12.96 3.96 -16.59
CA LYS A 147 -13.71 3.91 -15.35
C LYS A 147 -12.88 3.29 -14.22
N ALA A 148 -12.88 3.94 -13.08
CA ALA A 148 -12.27 3.48 -11.84
C ALA A 148 -13.23 3.70 -10.68
N LEU A 149 -13.28 2.78 -9.73
CA LEU A 149 -13.95 2.98 -8.46
C LEU A 149 -13.07 3.88 -7.59
N VAL A 150 -13.66 4.84 -6.93
CA VAL A 150 -12.97 5.78 -6.03
C VAL A 150 -13.18 5.35 -4.60
N CYS A 151 -12.08 5.12 -3.89
CA CYS A 151 -12.11 4.75 -2.48
C CYS A 151 -11.38 5.80 -1.65
N ALA A 152 -12.06 6.41 -0.70
CA ALA A 152 -11.40 7.24 0.30
C ALA A 152 -10.59 6.38 1.24
N ILE A 153 -9.38 6.83 1.58
CA ILE A 153 -8.46 6.14 2.47
C ILE A 153 -8.35 6.90 3.79
N ASN A 154 -8.55 6.19 4.88
CA ASN A 154 -8.17 6.66 6.21
C ASN A 154 -7.13 5.71 6.81
N VAL A 155 -6.07 6.28 7.38
CA VAL A 155 -4.98 5.55 8.03
C VAL A 155 -4.91 5.95 9.49
N ASN A 156 -5.30 5.03 10.36
CA ASN A 156 -5.18 5.19 11.81
C ASN A 156 -3.86 4.57 12.29
N MET A 157 -2.88 5.40 12.64
CA MET A 157 -1.56 4.97 13.10
C MET A 157 -1.60 4.51 14.55
N LEU A 158 -1.23 3.25 14.80
CA LEU A 158 -1.21 2.63 16.13
C LEU A 158 0.21 2.50 16.73
N GLY A 159 1.25 2.75 15.94
CA GLY A 159 2.64 2.78 16.39
C GLY A 159 3.63 2.79 15.22
N GLY A 160 4.90 3.04 15.51
CA GLY A 160 5.97 3.12 14.52
C GLY A 160 6.03 4.42 13.72
N HIS A 161 5.07 5.33 13.90
CA HIS A 161 5.12 6.65 13.28
C HIS A 161 5.98 7.61 14.09
N ARG A 162 6.50 8.65 13.42
CA ARG A 162 7.36 9.65 14.06
C ARG A 162 6.62 10.42 15.16
N ARG A 163 7.34 10.75 16.22
CA ARG A 163 6.85 11.60 17.32
C ARG A 163 6.65 13.04 16.84
N GLU A 164 7.60 13.54 16.07
CA GLU A 164 7.48 14.84 15.42
C GLU A 164 6.67 14.72 14.14
N LYS A 165 5.58 15.45 14.06
CA LYS A 165 4.80 15.57 12.83
C LYS A 165 5.63 16.36 11.81
N SER A 166 5.84 15.79 10.63
CA SER A 166 6.37 16.56 9.51
C SER A 166 5.36 17.64 9.12
N LYS A 167 5.79 18.90 9.04
CA LYS A 167 4.96 20.00 8.50
C LYS A 167 4.37 19.69 7.12
N TYR A 168 5.02 18.82 6.35
CA TYR A 168 4.57 18.36 5.03
C TYR A 168 3.58 17.18 5.09
N ALA A 169 3.37 16.56 6.25
CA ALA A 169 2.48 15.42 6.43
C ALA A 169 1.07 15.81 6.90
N GLU A 170 0.83 17.09 7.16
CA GLU A 170 -0.51 17.58 7.44
C GLU A 170 -1.30 17.61 6.14
N THR A 171 -2.09 16.58 5.95
CA THR A 171 -3.03 16.49 4.83
C THR A 171 -4.34 17.09 5.30
N SER A 172 -4.80 18.14 4.63
CA SER A 172 -6.04 18.85 4.96
C SER A 172 -7.30 18.24 4.33
N GLY A 173 -7.13 17.28 3.40
CA GLY A 173 -8.21 16.72 2.61
C GLY A 173 -8.25 15.20 2.56
N GLU A 174 -9.21 14.68 1.81
CA GLU A 174 -9.34 13.24 1.57
C GLU A 174 -8.14 12.68 0.81
N LYS A 175 -7.80 11.45 1.15
CA LYS A 175 -6.86 10.63 0.36
C LYS A 175 -7.72 9.67 -0.45
N LEU A 176 -7.64 9.79 -1.77
CA LEU A 176 -8.44 8.98 -2.68
C LEU A 176 -7.54 8.00 -3.45
N VAL A 177 -7.91 6.74 -3.46
CA VAL A 177 -7.33 5.74 -4.37
C VAL A 177 -8.35 5.40 -5.45
N TYR A 178 -7.88 5.40 -6.67
CA TYR A 178 -8.65 4.98 -7.83
C TYR A 178 -8.28 3.53 -8.13
N VAL A 179 -9.25 2.65 -8.16
CA VAL A 179 -9.04 1.23 -8.47
C VAL A 179 -9.75 0.87 -9.76
N GLY A 180 -9.03 0.28 -10.67
CA GLY A 180 -9.52 -0.06 -11.99
C GLY A 180 -8.90 -1.34 -12.53
N ARG A 181 -9.28 -1.72 -13.74
CA ARG A 181 -8.77 -2.93 -14.42
C ARG A 181 -7.81 -2.51 -15.53
N PRO A 182 -6.50 -2.39 -15.24
CA PRO A 182 -5.53 -1.87 -16.22
C PRO A 182 -5.19 -2.84 -17.35
N LEU A 183 -5.49 -4.13 -17.18
CA LEU A 183 -5.32 -5.15 -18.20
C LEU A 183 -6.68 -5.82 -18.48
N LYS A 184 -6.99 -6.05 -19.75
CA LYS A 184 -8.15 -6.86 -20.13
C LYS A 184 -8.04 -8.21 -19.43
N ASP A 185 -9.11 -8.61 -18.75
CA ASP A 185 -9.18 -9.86 -17.96
C ASP A 185 -8.13 -9.98 -16.81
N GLY A 186 -7.44 -8.87 -16.49
CA GLY A 186 -6.54 -8.78 -15.35
C GLY A 186 -7.24 -8.44 -14.04
N PRO A 187 -6.52 -8.38 -12.91
CA PRO A 187 -7.09 -8.00 -11.62
C PRO A 187 -7.44 -6.50 -11.57
N ILE A 188 -8.36 -6.15 -10.68
CA ILE A 188 -8.62 -4.76 -10.30
C ILE A 188 -7.48 -4.33 -9.38
N LEU A 189 -6.82 -3.21 -9.69
CA LEU A 189 -5.64 -2.73 -8.97
C LEU A 189 -5.72 -1.21 -8.75
N PRO A 190 -4.96 -0.68 -7.79
CA PRO A 190 -4.74 0.77 -7.69
C PRO A 190 -4.13 1.29 -8.99
N VAL A 191 -4.80 2.23 -9.63
CA VAL A 191 -4.39 2.87 -10.91
C VAL A 191 -4.08 4.35 -10.74
N GLY A 192 -4.50 4.94 -9.61
CA GLY A 192 -4.23 6.31 -9.27
C GLY A 192 -4.39 6.56 -7.77
N LEU A 193 -3.74 7.61 -7.30
CA LEU A 193 -3.82 8.11 -5.93
C LEU A 193 -3.88 9.64 -5.98
N THR A 194 -4.74 10.23 -5.15
CA THR A 194 -4.79 11.68 -4.94
C THR A 194 -4.74 11.95 -3.44
N VAL A 195 -3.87 12.86 -3.04
CA VAL A 195 -3.72 13.31 -1.65
C VAL A 195 -3.69 14.82 -1.63
N GLU A 196 -4.67 15.44 -1.01
CA GLU A 196 -4.67 16.88 -0.80
C GLU A 196 -3.72 17.24 0.34
N THR A 197 -2.86 18.20 0.10
CA THR A 197 -1.90 18.72 1.08
C THR A 197 -2.01 20.24 1.16
N ALA A 198 -1.44 20.83 2.21
CA ALA A 198 -1.38 22.29 2.37
C ALA A 198 -0.64 23.00 1.21
N PHE A 199 0.15 22.28 0.42
CA PHE A 199 0.94 22.82 -0.70
C PHE A 199 0.36 22.47 -2.07
N GLY A 200 -0.82 21.83 -2.10
CA GLY A 200 -1.47 21.38 -3.32
C GLY A 200 -1.72 19.88 -3.35
N THR A 201 -2.19 19.39 -4.48
CA THR A 201 -2.59 18.01 -4.68
C THR A 201 -1.41 17.16 -5.15
N LEU A 202 -1.07 16.13 -4.37
CA LEU A 202 -0.15 15.09 -4.81
C LEU A 202 -0.93 14.01 -5.55
N THR A 203 -0.41 13.61 -6.71
CA THR A 203 -0.99 12.53 -7.51
C THR A 203 0.00 11.38 -7.68
N GLY A 204 -0.49 10.16 -7.57
CA GLY A 204 0.23 8.95 -7.92
C GLY A 204 -0.42 8.29 -9.11
N HIS A 205 0.38 7.72 -10.00
CA HIS A 205 -0.10 7.07 -11.22
C HIS A 205 0.48 5.68 -11.39
N LEU A 206 -0.32 4.76 -11.93
CA LEU A 206 0.19 3.49 -12.43
C LEU A 206 0.92 3.74 -13.76
N VAL A 207 2.24 3.65 -13.76
CA VAL A 207 3.08 3.91 -14.94
C VAL A 207 3.15 2.69 -15.87
N SER A 208 3.23 1.49 -15.31
CA SER A 208 3.26 0.26 -16.10
C SER A 208 2.77 -0.93 -15.29
N ILE A 209 2.21 -1.90 -16.00
CA ILE A 209 1.87 -3.22 -15.43
C ILE A 209 2.20 -4.29 -16.44
N LYS A 210 2.77 -5.39 -15.99
CA LYS A 210 3.03 -6.58 -16.82
C LYS A 210 2.46 -7.81 -16.11
N LYS A 211 1.85 -8.69 -16.88
CA LYS A 211 1.47 -10.01 -16.39
C LYS A 211 2.73 -10.87 -16.46
N SER A 212 3.12 -11.49 -15.35
CA SER A 212 4.13 -12.56 -15.38
C SER A 212 3.43 -13.87 -15.76
N ASP A 213 4.00 -14.58 -16.68
CA ASP A 213 3.60 -15.92 -17.05
C ASP A 213 3.74 -16.90 -15.89
#